data_5f163f04776f14415085f45866b2c0c4
#
_entry.id   5f163f04776f14415085f45866b2c0c4
#
_cell.length_a   1.000
_cell.length_b   1.000
_cell.length_c   1.000
_cell.angle_alpha   90.00
_cell.angle_beta   90.00
_cell.angle_gamma   90.00
#
_symmetry.space_group_name_H-M   'P 1'
#
loop_
_entity.id
_entity.type
_entity.pdbx_description
1 polymer ?
#
loop_
_entity_poly.entity_id
_entity_poly.type
_entity_poly.pdbx_seq_one_letter_code
_entity_poly.pdbx_strand_id
1 'polypeptide(L)'
;MIYQDSKNFVFDLFQKIQKDAATKISDEEKMQLEAIFKRINFKDFERCNCKNLYQDLVVSLCIFFKQNAAFPKPRRWSMQRGAIISCPVVAAGVATANNLTDEAAEWIKENEPKFFKTFIFENPYYEPDEDSITTDADDSAEEATPKKVGRPKKQ
;
A
#
# COMPACT_ATOMS: atom_id res chain seq x y z
N MET A 1 -13.75 4.91 -6.42
CA MET A 1 -14.21 6.07 -5.59
C MET A 1 -13.37 7.27 -5.96
N ILE A 2 -14.00 8.36 -6.41
CA ILE A 2 -13.33 9.58 -6.87
C ILE A 2 -12.94 10.42 -5.66
N TYR A 3 -11.73 11.02 -5.67
CA TYR A 3 -11.23 11.83 -4.55
C TYR A 3 -12.16 12.99 -4.21
N GLN A 4 -12.61 13.73 -5.23
CA GLN A 4 -13.45 14.92 -5.03
C GLN A 4 -14.82 14.58 -4.43
N ASP A 5 -15.43 13.47 -4.85
CA ASP A 5 -16.73 13.03 -4.31
C ASP A 5 -16.60 12.62 -2.84
N SER A 6 -15.52 11.91 -2.50
CA SER A 6 -15.21 11.50 -1.13
C SER A 6 -14.97 12.72 -0.23
N LYS A 7 -14.25 13.71 -0.75
CA LYS A 7 -13.99 14.97 -0.06
C LYS A 7 -15.29 15.71 0.23
N ASN A 8 -16.13 15.91 -0.78
CA ASN A 8 -17.41 16.59 -0.65
C ASN A 8 -18.32 15.88 0.37
N PHE A 9 -18.44 14.56 0.26
CA PHE A 9 -19.22 13.75 1.19
C PHE A 9 -18.79 13.93 2.66
N VAL A 10 -17.47 13.87 2.92
CA VAL A 10 -16.94 14.04 4.28
C VAL A 10 -17.18 15.46 4.81
N PHE A 11 -17.00 16.49 3.98
CA PHE A 11 -17.26 17.88 4.36
C PHE A 11 -18.74 18.15 4.65
N ASP A 12 -19.65 17.57 3.86
CA ASP A 12 -21.10 17.70 4.07
C ASP A 12 -21.52 17.05 5.40
N LEU A 13 -21.00 15.85 5.70
CA LEU A 13 -21.23 15.21 7.00
C LEU A 13 -20.66 16.02 8.15
N PHE A 14 -19.47 16.57 8.00
CA PHE A 14 -18.85 17.42 9.01
C PHE A 14 -19.71 18.65 9.31
N GLN A 15 -20.23 19.31 8.27
CA GLN A 15 -21.14 20.45 8.44
C GLN A 15 -22.45 20.07 9.15
N LYS A 16 -23.03 18.89 8.82
CA LYS A 16 -24.22 18.37 9.50
C LYS A 16 -23.95 18.18 10.99
N ILE A 17 -22.83 17.56 11.37
CA ILE A 17 -22.42 17.29 12.75
C ILE A 17 -22.16 18.62 13.49
N GLN A 18 -21.56 19.61 12.85
CA GLN A 18 -21.33 20.93 13.46
C GLN A 18 -22.62 21.68 13.75
N LYS A 19 -23.65 21.54 12.91
CA LYS A 19 -24.96 22.17 13.12
C LYS A 19 -25.77 21.51 14.23
N ASP A 20 -25.66 20.18 14.33
CA ASP A 20 -26.33 19.38 15.34
C ASP A 20 -25.44 18.22 15.76
N ALA A 21 -24.88 18.33 16.97
CA ALA A 21 -24.01 17.28 17.55
C ALA A 21 -24.75 15.95 17.81
N ALA A 22 -26.09 15.95 17.83
CA ALA A 22 -26.90 14.75 17.96
C ALA A 22 -27.18 14.07 16.63
N THR A 23 -26.66 14.59 15.51
CA THR A 23 -26.82 14.01 14.17
C THR A 23 -26.37 12.55 14.17
N LYS A 24 -27.30 11.66 13.85
CA LYS A 24 -27.01 10.23 13.66
C LYS A 24 -26.47 10.01 12.27
N ILE A 25 -25.29 9.38 12.20
CA ILE A 25 -24.69 8.91 10.96
C ILE A 25 -25.38 7.59 10.59
N SER A 26 -25.96 7.52 9.39
CA SER A 26 -26.64 6.31 8.89
C SER A 26 -25.63 5.16 8.66
N ASP A 27 -26.12 3.93 8.54
CA ASP A 27 -25.24 2.79 8.31
C ASP A 27 -24.59 2.84 6.91
N GLU A 28 -25.26 3.41 5.92
CA GLU A 28 -24.71 3.67 4.61
C GLU A 28 -23.56 4.69 4.64
N GLU A 29 -23.77 5.80 5.39
CA GLU A 29 -22.73 6.80 5.59
C GLU A 29 -21.52 6.23 6.35
N LYS A 30 -21.75 5.35 7.34
CA LYS A 30 -20.66 4.64 8.04
C LYS A 30 -19.86 3.76 7.09
N MET A 31 -20.52 2.96 6.24
CA MET A 31 -19.83 2.12 5.24
C MET A 31 -18.99 2.96 4.28
N GLN A 32 -19.50 4.11 3.83
CA GLN A 32 -18.74 5.02 2.97
C GLN A 32 -17.53 5.62 3.69
N LEU A 33 -17.67 6.02 4.95
CA LEU A 33 -16.55 6.52 5.78
C LEU A 33 -15.47 5.47 5.97
N GLU A 34 -15.86 4.22 6.26
CA GLU A 34 -14.93 3.09 6.40
C GLU A 34 -14.19 2.80 5.08
N ALA A 35 -14.89 2.86 3.94
CA ALA A 35 -14.28 2.69 2.63
C ALA A 35 -13.27 3.81 2.32
N ILE A 36 -13.58 5.06 2.66
CA ILE A 36 -12.64 6.19 2.53
C ILE A 36 -11.44 5.99 3.45
N PHE A 37 -11.66 5.60 4.71
CA PHE A 37 -10.59 5.31 5.66
C PHE A 37 -9.65 4.24 5.15
N LYS A 38 -10.20 3.13 4.64
CA LYS A 38 -9.42 2.03 4.04
C LYS A 38 -8.59 2.50 2.85
N ARG A 39 -9.15 3.36 1.99
CA ARG A 39 -8.45 3.93 0.83
C ARG A 39 -7.27 4.83 1.22
N ILE A 40 -7.37 5.52 2.38
CA ILE A 40 -6.33 6.43 2.87
C ILE A 40 -5.25 5.68 3.66
N ASN A 41 -5.66 4.72 4.49
CA ASN A 41 -4.77 4.09 5.48
C ASN A 41 -4.30 2.68 5.07
N PHE A 42 -4.83 2.12 3.98
CA PHE A 42 -4.55 0.76 3.49
C PHE A 42 -4.77 -0.32 4.56
N LYS A 43 -5.74 -0.12 5.43
CA LYS A 43 -6.17 -1.07 6.46
C LYS A 43 -7.65 -0.93 6.73
N ASP A 44 -8.26 -2.02 7.20
CA ASP A 44 -9.65 -1.99 7.61
C ASP A 44 -9.85 -1.11 8.85
N PHE A 45 -11.03 -0.49 8.93
CA PHE A 45 -11.40 0.33 10.06
C PHE A 45 -11.79 -0.56 11.25
N GLU A 46 -11.11 -0.40 12.38
CA GLU A 46 -11.39 -1.13 13.59
C GLU A 46 -12.54 -0.46 14.37
N ARG A 47 -13.68 -1.13 14.43
CA ARG A 47 -14.83 -0.65 15.19
C ARG A 47 -14.58 -0.86 16.68
N CYS A 48 -14.67 0.18 17.47
CA CYS A 48 -14.71 0.10 18.93
C CYS A 48 -16.09 0.54 19.45
N ASN A 49 -16.37 0.26 20.71
CA ASN A 49 -17.61 0.69 21.37
C ASN A 49 -17.57 2.15 21.84
N CYS A 50 -16.78 2.99 21.17
CA CYS A 50 -16.65 4.39 21.48
C CYS A 50 -17.88 5.15 21.02
N LYS A 51 -18.47 5.98 21.89
CA LYS A 51 -19.72 6.70 21.64
C LYS A 51 -19.69 7.61 20.39
N ASN A 52 -18.53 8.22 20.13
CA ASN A 52 -18.37 9.22 19.04
C ASN A 52 -17.46 8.72 17.92
N LEU A 53 -17.26 7.40 17.80
CA LEU A 53 -16.31 6.78 16.87
C LEU A 53 -16.38 7.35 15.44
N TYR A 54 -17.58 7.41 14.86
CA TYR A 54 -17.73 7.89 13.48
C TYR A 54 -17.67 9.42 13.36
N GLN A 55 -18.02 10.16 14.41
CA GLN A 55 -17.83 11.61 14.44
C GLN A 55 -16.34 11.95 14.46
N ASP A 56 -15.56 11.25 15.28
CA ASP A 56 -14.10 11.39 15.32
C ASP A 56 -13.46 10.97 13.99
N LEU A 57 -13.99 9.92 13.33
CA LEU A 57 -13.57 9.52 12.00
C LEU A 57 -13.81 10.62 10.97
N VAL A 58 -14.99 11.24 10.96
CA VAL A 58 -15.31 12.37 10.06
C VAL A 58 -14.32 13.52 10.26
N VAL A 59 -14.02 13.90 11.51
CA VAL A 59 -13.03 14.93 11.83
C VAL A 59 -11.65 14.58 11.29
N SER A 60 -11.20 13.35 11.51
CA SER A 60 -9.89 12.86 11.03
C SER A 60 -9.80 12.90 9.50
N LEU A 61 -10.85 12.46 8.82
CA LEU A 61 -10.93 12.50 7.36
C LEU A 61 -11.00 13.93 6.82
N CYS A 62 -11.69 14.84 7.49
CA CYS A 62 -11.68 16.26 7.15
C CYS A 62 -10.28 16.88 7.22
N ILE A 63 -9.51 16.54 8.25
CA ILE A 63 -8.12 16.99 8.39
C ILE A 63 -7.29 16.46 7.23
N PHE A 64 -7.42 15.17 6.91
CA PHE A 64 -6.74 14.58 5.77
C PHE A 64 -7.02 15.32 4.46
N PHE A 65 -8.31 15.56 4.13
CA PHE A 65 -8.71 16.24 2.89
C PHE A 65 -8.34 17.72 2.84
N LYS A 66 -8.10 18.36 3.98
CA LYS A 66 -7.54 19.72 4.03
C LYS A 66 -6.05 19.77 3.73
N GLN A 67 -5.33 18.74 4.13
CA GLN A 67 -3.87 18.68 4.03
C GLN A 67 -3.36 18.05 2.73
N ASN A 68 -4.19 17.23 2.07
CA ASN A 68 -3.79 16.46 0.89
C ASN A 68 -4.67 16.83 -0.31
N ALA A 69 -4.09 16.77 -1.51
CA ALA A 69 -4.78 17.05 -2.77
C ALA A 69 -5.26 15.79 -3.50
N ALA A 70 -4.81 14.61 -3.08
CA ALA A 70 -5.16 13.33 -3.68
C ALA A 70 -5.11 12.20 -2.64
N PHE A 71 -5.69 11.06 -2.99
CA PHE A 71 -5.47 9.84 -2.20
C PHE A 71 -4.00 9.40 -2.26
N PRO A 72 -3.45 8.87 -1.15
CA PRO A 72 -2.11 8.30 -1.18
C PRO A 72 -2.07 7.08 -2.09
N LYS A 73 -0.96 6.90 -2.79
CA LYS A 73 -0.70 5.67 -3.54
C LYS A 73 -0.18 4.61 -2.57
N PRO A 74 -0.68 3.37 -2.61
CA PRO A 74 -0.14 2.29 -1.81
C PRO A 74 1.29 1.98 -2.27
N ARG A 75 2.21 1.86 -1.34
CA ARG A 75 3.57 1.38 -1.61
C ARG A 75 3.53 -0.13 -1.83
N ARG A 76 4.37 -0.64 -2.69
CA ARG A 76 4.47 -2.08 -2.95
C ARG A 76 4.87 -2.84 -1.69
N TRP A 77 5.86 -2.34 -0.97
CA TRP A 77 6.41 -2.99 0.20
C TRP A 77 5.98 -2.31 1.50
N SER A 78 5.68 -3.13 2.49
CA SER A 78 5.37 -2.72 3.85
C SER A 78 6.32 -3.41 4.82
N MET A 79 6.60 -2.77 5.96
CA MET A 79 7.46 -3.31 7.00
C MET A 79 6.68 -3.49 8.31
N GLN A 80 7.01 -4.53 9.04
CA GLN A 80 6.46 -4.80 10.36
C GLN A 80 6.71 -3.61 11.29
N ARG A 81 5.68 -3.21 12.02
CA ARG A 81 5.77 -2.11 12.98
C ARG A 81 6.79 -2.44 14.08
N GLY A 82 7.69 -1.49 14.37
CA GLY A 82 8.76 -1.66 15.36
C GLY A 82 10.05 -2.29 14.81
N ALA A 83 10.05 -2.84 13.59
CA ALA A 83 11.28 -3.27 12.94
C ALA A 83 12.12 -2.05 12.51
N ILE A 84 13.43 -2.17 12.66
CA ILE A 84 14.42 -1.16 12.25
C ILE A 84 15.55 -1.92 11.53
N ILE A 85 15.81 -1.54 10.28
CA ILE A 85 16.85 -2.16 9.45
C ILE A 85 17.80 -1.07 8.96
N SER A 86 19.10 -1.28 9.12
CA SER A 86 20.11 -0.37 8.55
C SER A 86 19.99 -0.38 7.02
N CYS A 87 19.80 0.80 6.44
CA CYS A 87 19.59 0.95 5.00
C CYS A 87 20.13 2.32 4.54
N PRO A 88 21.26 2.35 3.82
CA PRO A 88 21.89 3.60 3.40
C PRO A 88 21.08 4.35 2.32
N VAL A 89 20.12 3.68 1.66
CA VAL A 89 19.24 4.29 0.66
C VAL A 89 18.26 5.27 1.32
N VAL A 90 17.91 5.05 2.59
CA VAL A 90 17.04 5.94 3.33
C VAL A 90 17.86 7.08 3.93
N ALA A 91 17.41 8.33 3.78
CA ALA A 91 18.10 9.51 4.26
C ALA A 91 18.46 9.47 5.76
N ALA A 92 17.65 8.78 6.57
CA ALA A 92 17.90 8.56 8.00
C ALA A 92 18.94 7.44 8.28
N GLY A 93 19.44 6.73 7.25
CA GLY A 93 20.33 5.58 7.38
C GLY A 93 19.68 4.31 7.92
N VAL A 94 18.41 4.38 8.28
CA VAL A 94 17.63 3.26 8.81
C VAL A 94 16.22 3.24 8.20
N ALA A 95 15.78 2.06 7.77
CA ALA A 95 14.43 1.82 7.29
C ALA A 95 13.52 1.39 8.46
N THR A 96 12.33 1.94 8.48
CA THR A 96 11.25 1.65 9.44
C THR A 96 9.93 1.53 8.70
N ALA A 97 8.87 1.09 9.35
CA ALA A 97 7.54 1.01 8.75
C ALA A 97 7.01 2.36 8.21
N ASN A 98 7.52 3.48 8.72
CA ASN A 98 7.06 4.82 8.33
C ASN A 98 7.80 5.40 7.12
N ASN A 99 9.09 5.03 6.92
CA ASN A 99 9.95 5.61 5.90
C ASN A 99 10.46 4.60 4.86
N LEU A 100 9.99 3.36 4.88
CA LEU A 100 10.33 2.37 3.87
C LEU A 100 9.85 2.86 2.50
N THR A 101 10.74 2.91 1.53
CA THR A 101 10.45 3.14 0.11
C THR A 101 10.60 1.83 -0.64
N ASP A 102 10.04 1.71 -1.84
CA ASP A 102 10.20 0.51 -2.65
C ASP A 102 11.67 0.28 -3.02
N GLU A 103 12.42 1.35 -3.30
CA GLU A 103 13.85 1.31 -3.56
C GLU A 103 14.65 0.79 -2.34
N ALA A 104 14.31 1.25 -1.13
CA ALA A 104 14.93 0.75 0.10
C ALA A 104 14.57 -0.73 0.35
N ALA A 105 13.36 -1.15 0.05
CA ALA A 105 12.94 -2.52 0.19
C ALA A 105 13.70 -3.46 -0.77
N GLU A 106 13.89 -3.06 -2.03
CA GLU A 106 14.69 -3.83 -2.99
C GLU A 106 16.18 -3.89 -2.56
N TRP A 107 16.75 -2.79 -2.07
CA TRP A 107 18.09 -2.79 -1.51
C TRP A 107 18.22 -3.78 -0.34
N ILE A 108 17.27 -3.78 0.61
CA ILE A 108 17.25 -4.71 1.75
C ILE A 108 17.11 -6.16 1.26
N LYS A 109 16.31 -6.41 0.24
CA LYS A 109 16.13 -7.73 -0.36
C LYS A 109 17.45 -8.30 -0.91
N GLU A 110 18.28 -7.46 -1.54
CA GLU A 110 19.57 -7.84 -2.11
C GLU A 110 20.65 -7.99 -1.04
N ASN A 111 20.73 -7.07 -0.08
CA ASN A 111 21.84 -6.99 0.87
C ASN A 111 21.54 -7.71 2.20
N GLU A 112 20.27 -7.75 2.63
CA GLU A 112 19.84 -8.31 3.90
C GLU A 112 18.63 -9.25 3.74
N PRO A 113 18.72 -10.32 2.93
CA PRO A 113 17.59 -11.17 2.54
C PRO A 113 16.88 -11.85 3.71
N LYS A 114 17.58 -12.09 4.82
CA LYS A 114 16.98 -12.64 6.05
C LYS A 114 16.03 -11.66 6.70
N PHE A 115 16.44 -10.39 6.82
CA PHE A 115 15.59 -9.34 7.38
C PHE A 115 14.44 -9.02 6.45
N PHE A 116 14.67 -9.01 5.14
CA PHE A 116 13.60 -8.83 4.15
C PHE A 116 12.49 -9.87 4.36
N LYS A 117 12.82 -11.16 4.37
CA LYS A 117 11.84 -12.25 4.54
C LYS A 117 11.11 -12.22 5.90
N THR A 118 11.76 -11.67 6.93
CA THR A 118 11.21 -11.68 8.30
C THR A 118 10.31 -10.47 8.56
N PHE A 119 10.67 -9.29 8.04
CA PHE A 119 10.06 -8.03 8.44
C PHE A 119 9.38 -7.26 7.32
N ILE A 120 9.64 -7.61 6.05
CA ILE A 120 9.08 -6.91 4.89
C ILE A 120 8.12 -7.85 4.17
N PHE A 121 6.97 -7.34 3.79
CA PHE A 121 5.91 -8.06 3.09
C PHE A 121 5.29 -7.18 2.01
N GLU A 122 4.73 -7.82 0.99
CA GLU A 122 4.03 -7.10 -0.07
C GLU A 122 2.71 -6.55 0.47
N ASN A 123 2.43 -5.28 0.17
CA ASN A 123 1.22 -4.62 0.60
C ASN A 123 0.02 -5.21 -0.17
N PRO A 124 -0.97 -5.84 0.50
CA PRO A 124 -2.12 -6.45 -0.18
C PRO A 124 -3.01 -5.46 -0.92
N TYR A 125 -2.83 -4.15 -0.71
CA TYR A 125 -3.57 -3.09 -1.38
C TYR A 125 -2.78 -2.42 -2.51
N TYR A 126 -1.57 -2.95 -2.82
CA TYR A 126 -0.77 -2.46 -3.93
C TYR A 126 -1.37 -2.98 -5.25
N GLU A 127 -1.67 -2.06 -6.14
CA GLU A 127 -2.05 -2.33 -7.52
C GLU A 127 -0.92 -1.76 -8.39
N PRO A 128 -0.19 -2.59 -9.16
CA PRO A 128 0.83 -2.08 -10.07
C PRO A 128 0.18 -1.17 -11.10
N ASP A 129 0.78 -0.01 -11.36
CA ASP A 129 0.36 0.84 -12.47
C ASP A 129 0.52 0.02 -13.77
N GLU A 130 -0.47 0.03 -14.67
CA GLU A 130 -0.46 -0.76 -15.92
C GLU A 130 0.76 -0.47 -16.81
N ASP A 131 1.39 0.70 -16.64
CA ASP A 131 2.62 1.10 -17.34
C ASP A 131 3.90 0.48 -16.76
N SER A 132 3.85 -0.19 -15.61
CA SER A 132 5.00 -0.86 -14.99
C SER A 132 5.16 -2.34 -15.37
N ILE A 133 4.29 -2.87 -16.23
CA ILE A 133 4.42 -4.21 -16.82
C ILE A 133 5.28 -4.10 -18.09
N THR A 134 6.53 -3.62 -17.94
CA THR A 134 7.54 -3.78 -18.98
C THR A 134 8.61 -4.73 -18.48
N THR A 135 8.54 -5.95 -19.01
CA THR A 135 9.67 -6.78 -19.37
C THR A 135 10.62 -7.24 -18.27
N ASP A 136 10.18 -8.29 -17.53
CA ASP A 136 11.13 -9.32 -17.10
C ASP A 136 10.63 -10.72 -17.54
N ALA A 137 10.19 -10.81 -18.78
CA ALA A 137 9.82 -12.07 -19.40
C ALA A 137 10.42 -12.11 -20.81
N ASP A 138 11.73 -12.19 -20.90
CA ASP A 138 12.41 -12.83 -22.01
C ASP A 138 13.92 -12.94 -21.73
N ASP A 139 14.32 -13.98 -21.02
CA ASP A 139 15.61 -14.61 -21.22
C ASP A 139 15.65 -15.98 -20.49
N SER A 140 15.08 -16.99 -21.10
CA SER A 140 15.43 -18.39 -20.83
C SER A 140 14.69 -19.32 -21.79
N ALA A 141 15.07 -19.33 -23.04
CA ALA A 141 14.83 -20.48 -23.91
C ALA A 141 15.85 -20.51 -25.04
N GLU A 142 17.12 -20.71 -24.73
CA GLU A 142 18.06 -21.22 -25.70
C GLU A 142 18.12 -22.74 -25.55
N GLU A 143 17.27 -23.38 -26.35
CA GLU A 143 17.14 -24.82 -26.52
C GLU A 143 18.40 -25.35 -27.19
N ALA A 144 19.30 -25.96 -26.41
CA ALA A 144 20.46 -26.68 -26.90
C ALA A 144 20.02 -27.97 -27.59
N THR A 145 19.97 -27.97 -28.91
CA THR A 145 19.81 -29.15 -29.72
C THR A 145 21.05 -30.07 -29.58
N PRO A 146 20.91 -31.37 -29.28
CA PRO A 146 22.03 -32.27 -29.21
C PRO A 146 22.53 -32.65 -30.63
N LYS A 147 23.77 -32.29 -30.94
CA LYS A 147 24.47 -32.75 -32.13
C LYS A 147 24.61 -34.26 -32.10
N LYS A 148 24.01 -34.93 -33.11
CA LYS A 148 24.26 -36.36 -33.42
C LYS A 148 25.72 -36.57 -33.83
N VAL A 149 26.46 -37.26 -33.01
CA VAL A 149 27.79 -37.79 -33.35
C VAL A 149 27.61 -38.98 -34.26
N GLY A 150 28.07 -38.84 -35.50
CA GLY A 150 28.12 -39.94 -36.46
C GLY A 150 29.19 -40.98 -36.12
N ARG A 151 28.80 -42.24 -36.17
CA ARG A 151 29.61 -43.43 -35.92
C ARG A 151 30.50 -43.72 -37.14
N PRO A 152 31.82 -43.93 -37.03
CA PRO A 152 32.67 -44.36 -38.18
C PRO A 152 32.45 -45.84 -38.47
N LYS A 153 32.27 -46.14 -39.76
CA LYS A 153 32.26 -47.49 -40.27
C LYS A 153 33.70 -48.05 -40.30
N LYS A 154 33.88 -49.25 -39.74
CA LYS A 154 35.05 -50.10 -39.95
C LYS A 154 34.95 -50.70 -41.34
N GLN A 155 36.06 -50.61 -42.04
CA GLN A 155 36.49 -51.65 -43.00
C GLN A 155 37.37 -52.71 -42.31
#